data_c992a7199a92a0c55f9f73ee4f00bb8c
#
_entry.id   c992a7199a92a0c55f9f73ee4f00bb8c
#
_cell.length_a   1.000
_cell.length_b   1.000
_cell.length_c   1.000
_cell.angle_alpha   90.00
_cell.angle_beta   90.00
_cell.angle_gamma   90.00
#
_symmetry.space_group_name_H-M   'P 1'
#
loop_
_entity.id
_entity.type
_entity.pdbx_description
1 polymer ?
#
loop_
_entity_poly.entity_id
_entity_poly.type
_entity_poly.pdbx_seq_one_letter_code
_entity_poly.pdbx_strand_id
1 'polypeptide(L)'
;MGTPGEFPISELVARTGVPAASIHHYRRLGLLPAPRRAAANRFLYSQRHAEAVEQIRELRERHRLPLRHIAQIMNAENPDHAEVANLADSGEQLRNMAIQEFALRGYTEVSVADICSLAGVAKGTFYRHYRSKQDLFFHAVEAVVDNTAEEFAASVGGQVGLSRQELTRRLAETLLPGLPIMLEVAKRSVQGQVEHAAAAQRVFWRLAERLGEALSDDPRGHRLAGALIMDAIALIFAESLMGRFADRPKFEDRGPSKDLTANALTASD
;
A
#
# COMPACT_ATOMS: atom_id res chain seq x y z
N MET A 1 11.85 -30.39 0.27
CA MET A 1 12.43 -30.47 -1.08
C MET A 1 11.59 -29.56 -1.96
N GLY A 2 12.18 -28.48 -2.51
CA GLY A 2 11.47 -27.56 -3.41
C GLY A 2 11.19 -28.23 -4.75
N THR A 3 10.06 -27.92 -5.34
CA THR A 3 9.72 -28.37 -6.69
C THR A 3 10.77 -27.79 -7.67
N PRO A 4 11.31 -28.56 -8.63
CA PRO A 4 12.28 -28.05 -9.58
C PRO A 4 11.72 -26.84 -10.33
N GLY A 5 12.43 -25.71 -10.30
CA GLY A 5 12.04 -24.48 -11.02
C GLY A 5 11.38 -23.39 -10.16
N GLU A 6 11.31 -23.54 -8.84
CA GLU A 6 10.83 -22.48 -7.95
C GLU A 6 12.00 -21.70 -7.31
N PHE A 7 11.86 -20.38 -7.23
CA PHE A 7 12.91 -19.48 -6.77
C PHE A 7 12.36 -18.29 -5.95
N PRO A 8 13.18 -17.66 -5.10
CA PRO A 8 12.76 -16.51 -4.30
C PRO A 8 12.57 -15.24 -5.15
N ILE A 9 11.94 -14.21 -4.56
CA ILE A 9 11.69 -12.92 -5.23
C ILE A 9 12.97 -12.24 -5.73
N SER A 10 14.08 -12.39 -5.01
CA SER A 10 15.38 -11.83 -5.42
C SER A 10 15.83 -12.36 -6.78
N GLU A 11 15.57 -13.64 -7.05
CA GLU A 11 15.88 -14.24 -8.35
C GLU A 11 14.88 -13.80 -9.43
N LEU A 12 13.60 -13.60 -9.10
CA LEU A 12 12.63 -13.03 -10.03
C LEU A 12 13.03 -11.61 -10.44
N VAL A 13 13.47 -10.77 -9.49
CA VAL A 13 14.04 -9.44 -9.76
C VAL A 13 15.25 -9.52 -10.68
N ALA A 14 16.18 -10.44 -10.41
CA ALA A 14 17.39 -10.62 -11.24
C ALA A 14 17.06 -11.04 -12.68
N ARG A 15 16.04 -11.91 -12.86
CA ARG A 15 15.62 -12.41 -14.18
C ARG A 15 14.87 -11.38 -15.01
N THR A 16 14.02 -10.57 -14.37
CA THR A 16 13.10 -9.66 -15.07
C THR A 16 13.60 -8.21 -15.10
N GLY A 17 14.57 -7.86 -14.25
CA GLY A 17 15.01 -6.48 -14.05
C GLY A 17 13.96 -5.57 -13.39
N VAL A 18 12.80 -6.12 -12.97
CA VAL A 18 11.72 -5.36 -12.35
C VAL A 18 11.92 -5.33 -10.84
N PRO A 19 11.91 -4.15 -10.19
CA PRO A 19 12.07 -4.04 -8.74
C PRO A 19 11.05 -4.86 -7.96
N ALA A 20 11.44 -5.40 -6.80
CA ALA A 20 10.56 -6.20 -5.93
C ALA A 20 9.27 -5.46 -5.56
N ALA A 21 9.33 -4.15 -5.30
CA ALA A 21 8.17 -3.30 -5.04
C ALA A 21 7.14 -3.33 -6.18
N SER A 22 7.59 -3.30 -7.44
CA SER A 22 6.72 -3.41 -8.61
C SER A 22 6.13 -4.82 -8.74
N ILE A 23 6.91 -5.86 -8.45
CA ILE A 23 6.43 -7.26 -8.46
C ILE A 23 5.36 -7.44 -7.39
N HIS A 24 5.57 -6.92 -6.18
CA HIS A 24 4.55 -6.91 -5.13
C HIS A 24 3.30 -6.13 -5.53
N HIS A 25 3.48 -5.01 -6.22
CA HIS A 25 2.36 -4.23 -6.74
C HIS A 25 1.57 -5.00 -7.81
N TYR A 26 2.25 -5.67 -8.74
CA TYR A 26 1.60 -6.52 -9.75
C TYR A 26 0.86 -7.69 -9.12
N ARG A 27 1.46 -8.32 -8.10
CA ARG A 27 0.79 -9.37 -7.32
C ARG A 27 -0.48 -8.84 -6.64
N ARG A 28 -0.42 -7.66 -6.00
CA ARG A 28 -1.58 -7.01 -5.36
C ARG A 28 -2.71 -6.70 -6.34
N LEU A 29 -2.38 -6.42 -7.60
CA LEU A 29 -3.35 -6.16 -8.66
C LEU A 29 -3.88 -7.44 -9.33
N GLY A 30 -3.47 -8.64 -8.86
CA GLY A 30 -3.85 -9.90 -9.47
C GLY A 30 -3.27 -10.11 -10.87
N LEU A 31 -2.19 -9.40 -11.21
CA LEU A 31 -1.50 -9.49 -12.50
C LEU A 31 -0.52 -10.67 -12.59
N LEU A 32 -0.17 -11.28 -11.45
CA LEU A 32 0.73 -12.42 -11.37
C LEU A 32 -0.01 -13.63 -10.83
N PRO A 33 0.36 -14.84 -11.26
CA PRO A 33 -0.11 -16.07 -10.63
C PRO A 33 0.15 -16.07 -9.13
N ALA A 34 -0.60 -16.85 -8.36
CA ALA A 34 -0.37 -16.97 -6.93
C ALA A 34 0.98 -17.66 -6.65
N PRO A 35 1.93 -16.99 -5.95
CA PRO A 35 3.19 -17.62 -5.61
C PRO A 35 2.99 -18.69 -4.53
N ARG A 36 3.76 -19.76 -4.56
CA ARG A 36 3.68 -20.80 -3.54
C ARG A 36 4.25 -20.30 -2.21
N ARG A 37 3.48 -20.43 -1.16
CA ARG A 37 3.94 -20.10 0.20
C ARG A 37 4.84 -21.24 0.74
N ALA A 38 6.10 -20.96 0.99
CA ALA A 38 7.07 -21.92 1.52
C ALA A 38 7.20 -21.85 3.06
N ALA A 39 6.92 -20.69 3.66
CA ALA A 39 6.86 -20.46 5.11
C ALA A 39 5.95 -19.26 5.40
N ALA A 40 5.80 -18.87 6.68
CA ALA A 40 4.92 -17.78 7.09
C ALA A 40 5.12 -16.49 6.26
N ASN A 41 6.37 -16.18 5.89
CA ASN A 41 6.75 -14.96 5.13
C ASN A 41 7.64 -15.28 3.93
N ARG A 42 7.61 -16.48 3.40
CA ARG A 42 8.47 -16.87 2.27
C ARG A 42 7.63 -17.37 1.12
N PHE A 43 7.63 -16.58 0.05
CA PHE A 43 6.99 -16.95 -1.21
C PHE A 43 8.03 -17.43 -2.23
N LEU A 44 7.65 -18.44 -2.99
CA LEU A 44 8.44 -18.96 -4.11
C LEU A 44 7.70 -18.67 -5.41
N TYR A 45 8.45 -18.21 -6.37
CA TYR A 45 8.02 -17.86 -7.71
C TYR A 45 8.52 -18.91 -8.71
N SER A 46 7.95 -18.94 -9.89
CA SER A 46 8.30 -19.87 -10.95
C SER A 46 8.54 -19.12 -12.25
N GLN A 47 8.95 -19.84 -13.29
CA GLN A 47 9.13 -19.28 -14.63
C GLN A 47 7.87 -18.58 -15.16
N ARG A 48 6.66 -19.08 -14.83
CA ARG A 48 5.39 -18.43 -15.20
C ARG A 48 5.24 -17.01 -14.64
N HIS A 49 5.80 -16.76 -13.45
CA HIS A 49 5.80 -15.42 -12.87
C HIS A 49 6.75 -14.48 -13.64
N ALA A 50 7.89 -14.97 -14.09
CA ALA A 50 8.81 -14.19 -14.91
C ALA A 50 8.18 -13.83 -16.26
N GLU A 51 7.53 -14.77 -16.91
CA GLU A 51 6.80 -14.56 -18.16
C GLU A 51 5.66 -13.54 -18.00
N ALA A 52 4.88 -13.63 -16.93
CA ALA A 52 3.83 -12.67 -16.64
C ALA A 52 4.38 -11.26 -16.40
N VAL A 53 5.49 -11.11 -15.67
CA VAL A 53 6.16 -9.81 -15.46
C VAL A 53 6.63 -9.21 -16.79
N GLU A 54 7.21 -10.03 -17.69
CA GLU A 54 7.63 -9.58 -19.02
C GLU A 54 6.44 -9.13 -19.87
N GLN A 55 5.33 -9.89 -19.85
CA GLN A 55 4.11 -9.52 -20.57
C GLN A 55 3.52 -8.20 -20.06
N ILE A 56 3.49 -7.99 -18.74
CA ILE A 56 3.07 -6.72 -18.15
C ILE A 56 3.95 -5.58 -18.63
N ARG A 57 5.28 -5.78 -18.64
CA ARG A 57 6.23 -4.79 -19.10
C ARG A 57 6.00 -4.42 -20.57
N GLU A 58 5.86 -5.42 -21.43
CA GLU A 58 5.59 -5.23 -22.86
C GLU A 58 4.29 -4.43 -23.10
N LEU A 59 3.20 -4.79 -22.43
CA LEU A 59 1.92 -4.09 -22.55
C LEU A 59 1.99 -2.66 -22.03
N ARG A 60 2.78 -2.39 -21.00
CA ARG A 60 3.00 -1.03 -20.49
C ARG A 60 3.86 -0.17 -21.40
N GLU A 61 4.98 -0.71 -21.87
CA GLU A 61 5.97 0.05 -22.65
C GLU A 61 5.51 0.27 -24.09
N ARG A 62 4.99 -0.78 -24.76
CA ARG A 62 4.55 -0.71 -26.17
C ARG A 62 3.16 -0.10 -26.33
N HIS A 63 2.22 -0.47 -25.47
CA HIS A 63 0.82 -0.08 -25.62
C HIS A 63 0.38 1.02 -24.66
N ARG A 64 1.23 1.44 -23.72
CA ARG A 64 0.95 2.46 -22.68
C ARG A 64 -0.35 2.19 -21.91
N LEU A 65 -0.71 0.93 -21.74
CA LEU A 65 -1.94 0.53 -21.10
C LEU A 65 -1.84 0.71 -19.57
N PRO A 66 -2.90 1.23 -18.93
CA PRO A 66 -2.99 1.25 -17.47
C PRO A 66 -3.08 -0.18 -16.93
N LEU A 67 -2.48 -0.45 -15.76
CA LEU A 67 -2.37 -1.80 -15.18
C LEU A 67 -3.72 -2.53 -15.06
N ARG A 68 -4.82 -1.80 -14.80
CA ARG A 68 -6.18 -2.38 -14.78
C ARG A 68 -6.63 -2.96 -16.12
N HIS A 69 -6.25 -2.34 -17.24
CA HIS A 69 -6.54 -2.87 -18.56
C HIS A 69 -5.67 -4.09 -18.89
N ILE A 70 -4.42 -4.05 -18.44
CA ILE A 70 -3.50 -5.20 -18.57
C ILE A 70 -4.06 -6.41 -17.81
N ALA A 71 -4.61 -6.21 -16.60
CA ALA A 71 -5.26 -7.28 -15.84
C ALA A 71 -6.44 -7.90 -16.60
N GLN A 72 -7.27 -7.09 -17.26
CA GLN A 72 -8.37 -7.59 -18.08
C GLN A 72 -7.90 -8.44 -19.28
N ILE A 73 -6.84 -8.00 -19.96
CA ILE A 73 -6.27 -8.73 -21.10
C ILE A 73 -5.66 -10.05 -20.64
N MET A 74 -4.81 -10.03 -19.62
CA MET A 74 -4.13 -11.23 -19.13
C MET A 74 -5.08 -12.29 -18.57
N ASN A 75 -6.16 -11.86 -17.90
CA ASN A 75 -7.18 -12.79 -17.38
C ASN A 75 -8.07 -13.36 -18.50
N ALA A 76 -8.25 -12.63 -19.61
CA ALA A 76 -9.01 -13.13 -20.77
C ALA A 76 -8.23 -14.17 -21.60
N GLU A 77 -6.90 -14.09 -21.63
CA GLU A 77 -6.02 -14.98 -22.41
C GLU A 77 -5.68 -16.31 -21.71
N ASN A 78 -5.90 -16.42 -20.40
CA ASN A 78 -5.57 -17.62 -19.60
C ASN A 78 -6.72 -18.08 -18.71
N PRO A 79 -7.76 -18.75 -19.27
CA PRO A 79 -8.88 -19.27 -18.49
C PRO A 79 -8.49 -20.39 -17.49
N ASP A 80 -7.37 -21.10 -17.67
CA ASP A 80 -6.83 -22.08 -16.71
C ASP A 80 -6.29 -21.43 -15.42
N HIS A 81 -6.01 -20.13 -15.43
CA HIS A 81 -5.73 -19.36 -14.24
C HIS A 81 -7.01 -19.13 -13.40
N ALA A 82 -8.19 -19.28 -13.99
CA ALA A 82 -9.46 -18.95 -13.36
C ALA A 82 -10.00 -20.05 -12.42
N GLU A 83 -9.67 -21.29 -12.59
CA GLU A 83 -10.36 -22.40 -11.88
C GLU A 83 -9.60 -22.90 -10.64
N VAL A 84 -8.29 -22.88 -10.61
CA VAL A 84 -7.46 -23.26 -9.44
C VAL A 84 -7.19 -22.04 -8.54
N ALA A 85 -7.19 -20.83 -9.12
CA ALA A 85 -7.13 -19.54 -8.43
C ALA A 85 -8.42 -19.24 -7.64
N ASN A 86 -9.56 -19.82 -8.02
CA ASN A 86 -10.89 -19.31 -7.69
C ASN A 86 -11.34 -19.43 -6.23
N LEU A 87 -10.73 -20.23 -5.38
CA LEU A 87 -11.18 -20.37 -3.99
C LEU A 87 -10.19 -19.84 -2.95
N ALA A 88 -8.89 -20.01 -3.12
CA ALA A 88 -7.90 -19.37 -2.24
C ALA A 88 -7.71 -17.89 -2.62
N ASP A 89 -7.94 -17.56 -3.88
CA ASP A 89 -7.70 -16.26 -4.50
C ASP A 89 -8.84 -15.26 -4.25
N SER A 90 -10.10 -15.71 -4.14
CA SER A 90 -11.23 -14.81 -3.94
C SER A 90 -11.18 -14.02 -2.62
N GLY A 91 -10.64 -14.60 -1.56
CA GLY A 91 -10.39 -13.91 -0.30
C GLY A 91 -9.31 -12.84 -0.41
N GLU A 92 -8.24 -13.15 -1.15
CA GLU A 92 -7.16 -12.21 -1.43
C GLU A 92 -7.61 -11.08 -2.37
N GLN A 93 -8.38 -11.41 -3.40
CA GLN A 93 -8.99 -10.42 -4.31
C GLN A 93 -9.89 -9.44 -3.56
N LEU A 94 -10.79 -9.96 -2.71
CA LEU A 94 -11.65 -9.14 -1.85
C LEU A 94 -10.83 -8.22 -0.95
N ARG A 95 -9.76 -8.73 -0.34
CA ARG A 95 -8.87 -7.96 0.53
C ARG A 95 -8.13 -6.87 -0.26
N ASN A 96 -7.61 -7.18 -1.45
CA ASN A 96 -6.89 -6.24 -2.29
C ASN A 96 -7.80 -5.10 -2.78
N MET A 97 -9.03 -5.42 -3.19
CA MET A 97 -10.03 -4.40 -3.53
C MET A 97 -10.41 -3.56 -2.31
N ALA A 98 -10.57 -4.19 -1.15
CA ALA A 98 -10.86 -3.49 0.10
C ALA A 98 -9.75 -2.50 0.50
N ILE A 99 -8.47 -2.88 0.34
CA ILE A 99 -7.33 -1.97 0.62
C ILE A 99 -7.45 -0.71 -0.25
N GLN A 100 -7.70 -0.87 -1.54
CA GLN A 100 -7.81 0.26 -2.47
C GLN A 100 -9.02 1.14 -2.17
N GLU A 101 -10.19 0.55 -2.00
CA GLU A 101 -11.44 1.29 -1.78
C GLU A 101 -11.45 2.00 -0.42
N PHE A 102 -10.99 1.34 0.65
CA PHE A 102 -10.89 1.98 1.96
C PHE A 102 -9.84 3.10 2.00
N ALA A 103 -8.73 2.95 1.27
CA ALA A 103 -7.74 4.01 1.15
C ALA A 103 -8.26 5.22 0.37
N LEU A 104 -9.06 4.99 -0.66
CA LEU A 104 -9.55 6.05 -1.56
C LEU A 104 -10.79 6.76 -1.01
N ARG A 105 -11.78 6.02 -0.51
CA ARG A 105 -13.11 6.53 -0.14
C ARG A 105 -13.35 6.54 1.37
N GLY A 106 -12.48 5.88 2.14
CA GLY A 106 -12.67 5.67 3.58
C GLY A 106 -13.64 4.54 3.89
N TYR A 107 -13.56 4.04 5.13
CA TYR A 107 -14.35 2.87 5.55
C TYR A 107 -15.86 3.11 5.46
N THR A 108 -16.36 4.30 5.80
CA THR A 108 -17.81 4.57 5.90
C THR A 108 -18.49 4.46 4.54
N GLU A 109 -17.86 5.02 3.50
CA GLU A 109 -18.44 5.17 2.17
C GLU A 109 -18.41 3.89 1.32
N VAL A 110 -17.63 2.89 1.72
CA VAL A 110 -17.47 1.65 0.99
C VAL A 110 -18.40 0.58 1.53
N SER A 111 -19.21 -0.06 0.69
CA SER A 111 -20.08 -1.18 1.05
C SER A 111 -19.45 -2.54 0.68
N VAL A 112 -19.93 -3.62 1.30
CA VAL A 112 -19.58 -4.99 0.90
C VAL A 112 -19.98 -5.27 -0.55
N ALA A 113 -21.08 -4.68 -1.02
CA ALA A 113 -21.55 -4.85 -2.39
C ALA A 113 -20.59 -4.21 -3.39
N ASP A 114 -20.04 -3.02 -3.07
CA ASP A 114 -19.05 -2.35 -3.91
C ASP A 114 -17.79 -3.21 -4.06
N ILE A 115 -17.25 -3.71 -2.93
CA ILE A 115 -16.06 -4.55 -2.93
C ILE A 115 -16.29 -5.84 -3.73
N CYS A 116 -17.42 -6.50 -3.53
CA CYS A 116 -17.76 -7.72 -4.27
C CYS A 116 -17.88 -7.45 -5.78
N SER A 117 -18.51 -6.34 -6.16
CA SER A 117 -18.67 -5.95 -7.56
C SER A 117 -17.33 -5.68 -8.23
N LEU A 118 -16.43 -4.96 -7.54
CA LEU A 118 -15.09 -4.65 -8.04
C LEU A 118 -14.17 -5.87 -8.11
N ALA A 119 -14.32 -6.79 -7.15
CA ALA A 119 -13.59 -8.05 -7.13
C ALA A 119 -14.17 -9.10 -8.10
N GLY A 120 -15.32 -8.84 -8.72
CA GLY A 120 -15.97 -9.80 -9.61
C GLY A 120 -16.49 -11.06 -8.90
N VAL A 121 -16.78 -10.99 -7.58
CA VAL A 121 -17.23 -12.13 -6.78
C VAL A 121 -18.65 -11.96 -6.26
N ALA A 122 -19.36 -13.09 -6.07
CA ALA A 122 -20.69 -13.07 -5.49
C ALA A 122 -20.64 -12.73 -4.00
N LYS A 123 -21.69 -12.06 -3.49
CA LYS A 123 -21.81 -11.70 -2.06
C LYS A 123 -21.72 -12.90 -1.11
N GLY A 124 -22.18 -14.08 -1.55
CA GLY A 124 -22.03 -15.33 -0.81
C GLY A 124 -20.56 -15.77 -0.64
N THR A 125 -19.70 -15.47 -1.63
CA THR A 125 -18.26 -15.73 -1.57
C THR A 125 -17.59 -14.84 -0.52
N PHE A 126 -17.99 -13.59 -0.42
CA PHE A 126 -17.52 -12.69 0.64
C PHE A 126 -17.73 -13.30 2.04
N TYR A 127 -18.94 -13.74 2.36
CA TYR A 127 -19.26 -14.29 3.68
C TYR A 127 -18.64 -15.66 4.00
N ARG A 128 -18.05 -16.33 3.00
CA ARG A 128 -17.21 -17.51 3.23
C ARG A 128 -15.82 -17.14 3.75
N HIS A 129 -15.31 -15.94 3.40
CA HIS A 129 -13.98 -15.48 3.78
C HIS A 129 -13.98 -14.53 4.97
N TYR A 130 -14.98 -13.65 5.03
CA TYR A 130 -15.05 -12.57 6.02
C TYR A 130 -16.42 -12.50 6.67
N ARG A 131 -16.45 -12.37 7.99
CA ARG A 131 -17.69 -12.34 8.77
C ARG A 131 -18.46 -11.02 8.57
N SER A 132 -17.74 -9.93 8.31
CA SER A 132 -18.32 -8.59 8.16
C SER A 132 -17.39 -7.67 7.37
N LYS A 133 -17.88 -6.48 6.98
CA LYS A 133 -17.04 -5.40 6.42
C LYS A 133 -15.89 -5.03 7.35
N GLN A 134 -16.14 -5.00 8.65
CA GLN A 134 -15.16 -4.68 9.68
C GLN A 134 -14.07 -5.76 9.76
N ASP A 135 -14.44 -7.02 9.67
CA ASP A 135 -13.50 -8.15 9.64
C ASP A 135 -12.57 -8.05 8.42
N LEU A 136 -13.13 -7.83 7.23
CA LEU A 136 -12.34 -7.57 6.02
C LEU A 136 -11.43 -6.35 6.17
N PHE A 137 -11.92 -5.26 6.79
CA PHE A 137 -11.12 -4.06 6.99
C PHE A 137 -9.89 -4.33 7.85
N PHE A 138 -10.02 -5.06 8.95
CA PHE A 138 -8.88 -5.40 9.79
C PHE A 138 -7.89 -6.34 9.08
N HIS A 139 -8.37 -7.33 8.34
CA HIS A 139 -7.50 -8.17 7.51
C HIS A 139 -6.77 -7.38 6.42
N ALA A 140 -7.44 -6.38 5.84
CA ALA A 140 -6.83 -5.47 4.87
C ALA A 140 -5.69 -4.64 5.50
N VAL A 141 -5.93 -4.08 6.69
CA VAL A 141 -4.92 -3.30 7.43
C VAL A 141 -3.74 -4.19 7.84
N GLU A 142 -3.99 -5.39 8.36
CA GLU A 142 -2.92 -6.35 8.71
C GLU A 142 -2.06 -6.71 7.50
N ALA A 143 -2.68 -6.94 6.35
CA ALA A 143 -1.95 -7.23 5.11
C ALA A 143 -1.09 -6.05 4.66
N VAL A 144 -1.55 -4.81 4.82
CA VAL A 144 -0.76 -3.61 4.52
C VAL A 144 0.44 -3.50 5.46
N VAL A 145 0.26 -3.77 6.76
CA VAL A 145 1.35 -3.79 7.74
C VAL A 145 2.42 -4.82 7.39
N ASP A 146 1.98 -6.05 7.09
CA ASP A 146 2.91 -7.13 6.73
C ASP A 146 3.68 -6.80 5.45
N ASN A 147 3.00 -6.30 4.42
CA ASN A 147 3.65 -5.88 3.17
C ASN A 147 4.66 -4.74 3.41
N THR A 148 4.29 -3.73 4.21
CA THR A 148 5.20 -2.62 4.55
C THR A 148 6.46 -3.13 5.24
N ALA A 149 6.30 -4.02 6.22
CA ALA A 149 7.43 -4.60 6.94
C ALA A 149 8.33 -5.46 6.02
N GLU A 150 7.75 -6.26 5.12
CA GLU A 150 8.49 -7.06 4.15
C GLU A 150 9.25 -6.18 3.14
N GLU A 151 8.62 -5.14 2.61
CA GLU A 151 9.25 -4.19 1.69
C GLU A 151 10.39 -3.42 2.37
N PHE A 152 10.18 -2.99 3.62
CA PHE A 152 11.24 -2.34 4.40
C PHE A 152 12.40 -3.30 4.67
N ALA A 153 12.14 -4.52 5.14
CA ALA A 153 13.17 -5.53 5.38
C ALA A 153 13.98 -5.81 4.11
N ALA A 154 13.31 -5.92 2.95
CA ALA A 154 13.99 -6.08 1.67
C ALA A 154 14.85 -4.86 1.30
N SER A 155 14.42 -3.65 1.65
CA SER A 155 15.14 -2.40 1.35
C SER A 155 16.41 -2.23 2.18
N VAL A 156 16.46 -2.78 3.40
CA VAL A 156 17.61 -2.68 4.31
C VAL A 156 18.47 -3.94 4.32
N GLY A 157 17.96 -5.05 3.80
CA GLY A 157 18.62 -6.35 3.82
C GLY A 157 20.03 -6.33 3.22
N GLY A 158 20.99 -6.87 3.98
CA GLY A 158 22.39 -6.97 3.55
C GLY A 158 23.20 -5.67 3.65
N GLN A 159 22.61 -4.58 4.12
CA GLN A 159 23.32 -3.31 4.32
C GLN A 159 23.64 -3.08 5.80
N VAL A 160 24.91 -2.82 6.09
CA VAL A 160 25.41 -2.56 7.45
C VAL A 160 25.67 -1.07 7.63
N GLY A 161 25.29 -0.52 8.79
CA GLY A 161 25.64 0.86 9.16
C GLY A 161 24.77 1.94 8.54
N LEU A 162 23.54 1.62 8.13
CA LEU A 162 22.59 2.63 7.68
C LEU A 162 22.32 3.66 8.78
N SER A 163 22.34 4.95 8.42
CA SER A 163 21.99 6.02 9.34
C SER A 163 20.49 5.99 9.67
N ARG A 164 20.11 6.55 10.84
CA ARG A 164 18.69 6.70 11.21
C ARG A 164 17.91 7.47 10.16
N GLN A 165 18.50 8.50 9.57
CA GLN A 165 17.88 9.30 8.52
C GLN A 165 17.57 8.46 7.28
N GLU A 166 18.50 7.61 6.85
CA GLU A 166 18.30 6.72 5.71
C GLU A 166 17.23 5.65 6.00
N LEU A 167 17.23 5.07 7.21
CA LEU A 167 16.19 4.14 7.65
C LEU A 167 14.80 4.80 7.67
N THR A 168 14.73 6.04 8.19
CA THR A 168 13.47 6.82 8.20
C THR A 168 12.95 7.07 6.79
N ARG A 169 13.83 7.48 5.87
CA ARG A 169 13.45 7.74 4.47
C ARG A 169 12.92 6.48 3.79
N ARG A 170 13.61 5.36 3.92
CA ARG A 170 13.17 4.08 3.33
C ARG A 170 11.84 3.62 3.92
N LEU A 171 11.68 3.76 5.23
CA LEU A 171 10.42 3.43 5.87
C LEU A 171 9.28 4.35 5.40
N ALA A 172 9.54 5.65 5.22
CA ALA A 172 8.55 6.57 4.68
C ALA A 172 8.11 6.17 3.26
N GLU A 173 9.05 5.80 2.40
CA GLU A 173 8.76 5.32 1.04
C GLU A 173 7.91 4.05 1.02
N THR A 174 8.17 3.10 1.93
CA THR A 174 7.39 1.85 2.03
C THR A 174 6.04 2.03 2.73
N LEU A 175 5.93 2.97 3.67
CA LEU A 175 4.69 3.30 4.39
C LEU A 175 3.68 4.05 3.53
N LEU A 176 4.17 4.93 2.65
CA LEU A 176 3.34 5.89 1.92
C LEU A 176 2.15 5.25 1.18
N PRO A 177 2.28 4.12 0.47
CA PRO A 177 1.14 3.49 -0.21
C PRO A 177 0.05 2.97 0.73
N GLY A 178 0.42 2.53 1.94
CA GLY A 178 -0.48 1.97 2.94
C GLY A 178 -1.01 2.99 3.96
N LEU A 179 -0.42 4.19 3.99
CA LEU A 179 -0.74 5.19 4.99
C LEU A 179 -2.24 5.58 5.04
N PRO A 180 -2.95 5.76 3.92
CA PRO A 180 -4.36 6.15 3.97
C PRO A 180 -5.25 5.17 4.75
N ILE A 181 -5.07 3.86 4.57
CA ILE A 181 -5.87 2.86 5.30
C ILE A 181 -5.46 2.77 6.77
N MET A 182 -4.17 2.95 7.08
CA MET A 182 -3.68 3.01 8.47
C MET A 182 -4.25 4.25 9.21
N LEU A 183 -4.32 5.40 8.54
CA LEU A 183 -4.92 6.61 9.09
C LEU A 183 -6.43 6.46 9.32
N GLU A 184 -7.14 5.69 8.50
CA GLU A 184 -8.55 5.40 8.72
C GLU A 184 -8.78 4.60 10.03
N VAL A 185 -7.86 3.68 10.38
CA VAL A 185 -7.88 2.99 11.69
C VAL A 185 -7.67 3.98 12.83
N ALA A 186 -6.65 4.84 12.71
CA ALA A 186 -6.33 5.84 13.73
C ALA A 186 -7.49 6.83 13.94
N LYS A 187 -8.08 7.34 12.86
CA LYS A 187 -9.25 8.22 12.89
C LYS A 187 -10.42 7.60 13.66
N ARG A 188 -10.73 6.34 13.39
CA ARG A 188 -11.82 5.62 14.06
C ARG A 188 -11.53 5.34 15.53
N SER A 189 -10.26 5.07 15.85
CA SER A 189 -9.80 4.91 17.23
C SER A 189 -10.08 6.18 18.05
N VAL A 190 -9.78 7.36 17.51
CA VAL A 190 -10.01 8.66 18.17
C VAL A 190 -11.50 8.99 18.28
N GLN A 191 -12.35 8.47 17.38
CA GLN A 191 -13.80 8.64 17.44
C GLN A 191 -14.50 7.78 18.52
N GLY A 192 -13.74 7.13 19.42
CA GLY A 192 -14.26 6.41 20.58
C GLY A 192 -14.78 5.00 20.30
N GLN A 193 -14.46 4.42 19.14
CA GLN A 193 -14.81 3.03 18.84
C GLN A 193 -13.76 2.11 19.47
N VAL A 194 -14.06 1.49 20.61
CA VAL A 194 -13.13 0.68 21.43
C VAL A 194 -12.44 -0.43 20.63
N GLU A 195 -13.17 -1.10 19.75
CA GLU A 195 -12.61 -2.16 18.88
C GLU A 195 -11.56 -1.63 17.91
N HIS A 196 -11.76 -0.41 17.40
CA HIS A 196 -10.79 0.24 16.51
C HIS A 196 -9.58 0.75 17.28
N ALA A 197 -9.72 1.18 18.53
CA ALA A 197 -8.60 1.55 19.37
C ALA A 197 -7.68 0.35 19.63
N ALA A 198 -8.26 -0.80 20.01
CA ALA A 198 -7.52 -2.03 20.17
C ALA A 198 -6.86 -2.51 18.86
N ALA A 199 -7.55 -2.34 17.73
CA ALA A 199 -6.99 -2.66 16.41
C ALA A 199 -5.84 -1.73 16.02
N ALA A 200 -5.96 -0.42 16.24
CA ALA A 200 -4.90 0.55 15.99
C ALA A 200 -3.63 0.22 16.80
N GLN A 201 -3.82 -0.14 18.07
CA GLN A 201 -2.72 -0.55 18.93
C GLN A 201 -2.05 -1.84 18.41
N ARG A 202 -2.82 -2.87 18.05
CA ARG A 202 -2.27 -4.11 17.49
C ARG A 202 -1.50 -3.87 16.19
N VAL A 203 -2.05 -3.06 15.29
CA VAL A 203 -1.42 -2.67 14.02
C VAL A 203 -0.08 -1.99 14.24
N PHE A 204 -0.02 -1.01 15.15
CA PHE A 204 1.22 -0.30 15.49
C PHE A 204 2.27 -1.26 16.07
N TRP A 205 1.89 -2.08 17.05
CA TRP A 205 2.83 -3.01 17.68
C TRP A 205 3.30 -4.09 16.71
N ARG A 206 2.41 -4.62 15.88
CA ARG A 206 2.77 -5.60 14.84
C ARG A 206 3.77 -5.01 13.84
N LEU A 207 3.55 -3.79 13.39
CA LEU A 207 4.51 -3.10 12.52
C LEU A 207 5.86 -2.90 13.22
N ALA A 208 5.86 -2.40 14.45
CA ALA A 208 7.07 -2.16 15.22
C ALA A 208 7.86 -3.46 15.50
N GLU A 209 7.17 -4.57 15.79
CA GLU A 209 7.76 -5.89 15.98
C GLU A 209 8.44 -6.39 14.70
N ARG A 210 7.72 -6.35 13.58
CA ARG A 210 8.23 -6.79 12.28
C ARG A 210 9.42 -5.97 11.78
N LEU A 211 9.36 -4.65 11.97
CA LEU A 211 10.49 -3.77 11.65
C LEU A 211 11.68 -4.02 12.60
N GLY A 212 11.40 -4.27 13.87
CA GLY A 212 12.43 -4.62 14.86
C GLY A 212 13.20 -5.88 14.47
N GLU A 213 12.49 -6.93 14.06
CA GLU A 213 13.08 -8.18 13.52
C GLU A 213 13.97 -7.91 12.30
N ALA A 214 13.57 -6.98 11.42
CA ALA A 214 14.34 -6.63 10.23
C ALA A 214 15.61 -5.82 10.53
N LEU A 215 15.62 -5.08 11.64
CA LEU A 215 16.72 -4.20 12.02
C LEU A 215 17.77 -4.88 12.93
N SER A 216 17.35 -5.76 13.82
CA SER A 216 18.23 -6.46 14.77
C SER A 216 17.46 -7.50 15.58
N ASP A 217 18.12 -8.61 15.90
CA ASP A 217 17.62 -9.62 16.86
C ASP A 217 17.63 -9.12 18.32
N ASP A 218 18.13 -7.90 18.60
CA ASP A 218 18.21 -7.29 19.94
C ASP A 218 16.89 -6.53 20.26
N PRO A 219 16.38 -6.57 21.52
CA PRO A 219 15.24 -5.76 21.98
C PRO A 219 15.36 -4.25 21.74
N ARG A 220 16.58 -3.74 21.51
CA ARG A 220 16.82 -2.35 21.07
C ARG A 220 16.23 -2.07 19.69
N GLY A 221 16.17 -3.07 18.81
CA GLY A 221 15.56 -2.99 17.48
C GLY A 221 14.09 -2.56 17.54
N HIS A 222 13.30 -3.12 18.45
CA HIS A 222 11.87 -2.78 18.59
C HIS A 222 11.65 -1.32 19.05
N ARG A 223 12.51 -0.80 19.96
CA ARG A 223 12.44 0.61 20.37
C ARG A 223 12.83 1.55 19.23
N LEU A 224 13.83 1.18 18.47
CA LEU A 224 14.23 1.92 17.27
C LEU A 224 13.11 1.90 16.23
N ALA A 225 12.47 0.76 15.99
CA ALA A 225 11.37 0.61 15.05
C ALA A 225 10.19 1.54 15.36
N GLY A 226 9.76 1.61 16.64
CA GLY A 226 8.70 2.55 17.05
C GLY A 226 9.06 4.01 16.77
N ALA A 227 10.30 4.42 17.06
CA ALA A 227 10.78 5.76 16.77
C ALA A 227 10.84 6.03 15.25
N LEU A 228 11.30 5.06 14.45
CA LEU A 228 11.35 5.18 13.00
C LEU A 228 9.95 5.32 12.36
N ILE A 229 8.95 4.62 12.89
CA ILE A 229 7.55 4.77 12.42
C ILE A 229 7.08 6.21 12.61
N MET A 230 7.31 6.79 13.78
CA MET A 230 6.92 8.18 14.06
C MET A 230 7.68 9.17 13.19
N ASP A 231 9.00 8.99 13.04
CA ASP A 231 9.84 9.83 12.19
C ASP A 231 9.40 9.75 10.71
N ALA A 232 9.08 8.55 10.21
CA ALA A 232 8.64 8.33 8.83
C ALA A 232 7.28 8.99 8.55
N ILE A 233 6.33 8.86 9.48
CA ILE A 233 5.04 9.53 9.39
C ILE A 233 5.24 11.06 9.36
N ALA A 234 6.06 11.60 10.26
CA ALA A 234 6.37 13.03 10.32
C ALA A 234 7.02 13.51 9.01
N LEU A 235 7.94 12.75 8.44
CA LEU A 235 8.58 13.06 7.17
C LEU A 235 7.55 13.10 6.02
N ILE A 236 6.68 12.10 5.90
CA ILE A 236 5.62 12.05 4.87
C ILE A 236 4.72 13.29 4.96
N PHE A 237 4.30 13.66 6.18
CA PHE A 237 3.47 14.85 6.37
C PHE A 237 4.22 16.14 6.03
N ALA A 238 5.49 16.27 6.43
CA ALA A 238 6.31 17.44 6.13
C ALA A 238 6.49 17.62 4.62
N GLU A 239 6.83 16.57 3.88
CA GLU A 239 6.98 16.60 2.43
C GLU A 239 5.65 16.92 1.72
N SER A 240 4.54 16.33 2.19
CA SER A 240 3.21 16.61 1.65
C SER A 240 2.81 18.07 1.85
N LEU A 241 3.14 18.67 3.00
CA LEU A 241 2.87 20.07 3.28
C LEU A 241 3.77 21.00 2.46
N MET A 242 5.05 20.68 2.32
CA MET A 242 5.98 21.47 1.50
C MET A 242 5.61 21.42 0.02
N GLY A 243 5.24 20.28 -0.54
CA GLY A 243 4.76 20.17 -1.92
C GLY A 243 3.53 21.03 -2.18
N ARG A 244 2.58 21.06 -1.26
CA ARG A 244 1.40 21.94 -1.36
C ARG A 244 1.75 23.43 -1.26
N PHE A 245 2.82 23.82 -0.56
CA PHE A 245 3.28 25.20 -0.49
C PHE A 245 4.16 25.58 -1.68
N ALA A 246 4.89 24.65 -2.28
CA ALA A 246 5.72 24.91 -3.46
C ALA A 246 4.87 25.20 -4.71
N ASP A 247 3.69 24.59 -4.84
CA ASP A 247 2.74 24.82 -5.94
C ASP A 247 1.77 26.00 -5.73
N ARG A 248 1.84 26.69 -4.60
CA ARG A 248 1.07 27.94 -4.46
C ARG A 248 1.66 29.01 -5.38
N PRO A 249 0.86 29.62 -6.27
CA PRO A 249 1.31 30.78 -7.00
C PRO A 249 1.77 31.81 -5.97
N LYS A 250 3.02 32.30 -6.15
CA LYS A 250 3.56 33.36 -5.32
C LYS A 250 2.49 34.44 -5.21
N PHE A 251 2.07 34.74 -3.99
CA PHE A 251 1.17 35.88 -3.73
C PHE A 251 1.87 37.07 -4.33
N GLU A 252 1.41 37.56 -5.50
CA GLU A 252 1.83 38.84 -6.01
C GLU A 252 1.42 39.82 -4.93
N ASP A 253 2.43 40.47 -4.37
CA ASP A 253 2.29 41.55 -3.42
C ASP A 253 1.49 42.67 -4.15
N ARG A 254 0.17 42.60 -4.06
CA ARG A 254 -0.69 43.69 -4.46
C ARG A 254 -0.42 44.77 -3.45
N GLY A 255 0.54 45.61 -3.78
CA GLY A 255 0.81 46.84 -3.07
C GLY A 255 -0.51 47.58 -2.77
N PRO A 256 -0.58 48.37 -1.70
CA PRO A 256 -1.80 48.98 -1.23
C PRO A 256 -2.50 49.72 -2.38
N SER A 257 -3.72 49.30 -2.69
CA SER A 257 -4.60 49.91 -3.69
C SER A 257 -4.74 51.41 -3.38
N LYS A 258 -4.22 52.24 -4.26
CA LYS A 258 -4.26 53.73 -4.16
C LYS A 258 -5.65 54.31 -4.39
N ASP A 259 -6.70 53.52 -4.49
CA ASP A 259 -8.03 53.95 -4.91
C ASP A 259 -9.04 54.17 -3.76
N LEU A 260 -8.58 54.31 -2.50
CA LEU A 260 -9.49 54.59 -1.37
C LEU A 260 -9.44 56.02 -0.80
N THR A 261 -8.76 56.97 -1.46
CA THR A 261 -8.67 58.35 -0.97
C THR A 261 -9.32 59.43 -1.86
N ALA A 262 -10.05 59.03 -2.91
CA ALA A 262 -10.63 60.02 -3.83
C ALA A 262 -12.13 60.30 -3.66
N ASN A 263 -12.84 59.69 -2.69
CA ASN A 263 -14.30 59.85 -2.59
C ASN A 263 -14.82 60.36 -1.23
N ALA A 264 -13.98 61.09 -0.48
CA ALA A 264 -14.39 61.68 0.82
C ALA A 264 -14.36 63.20 0.89
N LEU A 265 -14.33 63.91 -0.26
CA LEU A 265 -14.24 65.40 -0.29
C LEU A 265 -15.24 66.09 -1.18
N THR A 266 -16.40 65.54 -1.51
CA THR A 266 -17.49 66.21 -2.17
C THR A 266 -18.86 65.88 -1.57
N ALA A 267 -19.06 66.26 -0.31
CA ALA A 267 -20.38 66.27 0.32
C ALA A 267 -20.34 67.36 1.47
N SER A 268 -20.19 68.58 1.12
CA SER A 268 -20.61 69.73 1.95
C SER A 268 -20.66 70.98 1.03
N ASP A 269 -21.82 71.22 0.50
CA ASP A 269 -22.49 72.53 0.34
C ASP A 269 -23.93 72.24 -0.11
#